data_ef39678ff4785857cadd571e34149a3f
#
_entry.id   ef39678ff4785857cadd571e34149a3f
#
_cell.length_a   1.000
_cell.length_b   1.000
_cell.length_c   1.000
_cell.angle_alpha   90.00
_cell.angle_beta   90.00
_cell.angle_gamma   90.00
#
_symmetry.space_group_name_H-M   'P 1'
#
loop_
_entity.id
_entity.type
_entity.pdbx_description
1 polymer ?
#
loop_
_entity_poly.entity_id
_entity_poly.type
_entity_poly.pdbx_seq_one_letter_code
_entity_poly.pdbx_strand_id
1 'polypeptide(L)'
;MYRSRTSTHGRNMAGARGLWRATGMKDSDFGKPIIAIVNSFTQFVPGHVHLKDLGQMVAREVEAAGGVAKEFNTIAVDDGIAMGHDGMLYSLPSREIIADSVEYMVNAHCADAMVCISNCDKITPGMLMASMRLNIPTIFVSGGPMEAGKAIIDGKEIALDLVDAMVAAADDKYTDEQVQQIEEAACPTCGSCSGMFTANSMNCLTEALGLSLPGNGSTLATHSNRKALFLEAGQRIVDLARRCYEQNDASTLPRNIATFEAFENAMALDIAMGGSTNTVLHLLAASYEGEVGFTMEDIDRLSRKVPCLSKVAPAKSDVHMEDVHRAGGIMAILGELDRAGLIHRDTKTVHAPTMGDALDNWDVMRTNNPDVHDFYRAAPGGVRTTQAFSQSNKYNTLDMDRAGGVIRDKENAFSQDGGLAVLFGNIAEDGCIVKTAGVDESILKFSGPAYVVESQDDAVNDILTGKVKEGDVVVILYEGPRGGPGMQEMLYPTSYLKSKGLGAACALVTDGRFSGGTSGLSIGHVSPEAAEGGAIALVEHGDTIEIDIPNRSINLVISDEVMAERRAAKEAHGWKPSKPRKRKVTTALKAYAALTTSAAQGAVRVVD
;
A
#
# COMPACT_ATOMS: atom_id res chain seq x y z
N MET A 1 32.22 12.14 2.52
CA MET A 1 32.19 13.44 1.77
C MET A 1 30.81 13.60 1.18
N TYR A 2 30.13 14.72 1.41
CA TYR A 2 28.80 14.99 0.89
C TYR A 2 28.74 15.01 -0.65
N ARG A 3 27.67 14.45 -1.25
CA ARG A 3 27.41 14.46 -2.70
C ARG A 3 27.24 15.90 -3.23
N SER A 4 26.60 16.75 -2.43
CA SER A 4 26.33 18.15 -2.75
C SER A 4 27.59 18.98 -3.02
N ARG A 5 28.77 18.53 -2.59
CA ARG A 5 30.04 19.17 -2.95
C ARG A 5 30.27 19.26 -4.45
N THR A 6 29.67 18.38 -5.24
CA THR A 6 29.73 18.43 -6.70
C THR A 6 29.27 19.79 -7.25
N SER A 7 28.24 20.40 -6.68
CA SER A 7 27.69 21.69 -7.12
C SER A 7 28.03 22.86 -6.21
N THR A 8 28.56 22.58 -5.00
CA THR A 8 28.79 23.61 -3.98
C THR A 8 30.27 23.97 -3.81
N HIS A 9 31.21 23.19 -4.35
CA HIS A 9 32.66 23.40 -4.14
C HIS A 9 33.43 23.53 -5.45
N GLY A 10 34.62 24.17 -5.34
CA GLY A 10 35.52 24.36 -6.48
C GLY A 10 35.25 25.64 -7.29
N ARG A 11 36.28 26.20 -7.88
CA ARG A 11 36.19 27.48 -8.62
C ARG A 11 35.26 27.35 -9.86
N ASN A 12 35.29 26.23 -10.53
CA ASN A 12 34.45 25.90 -11.70
C ASN A 12 32.94 25.84 -11.40
N MET A 13 32.56 25.67 -10.12
CA MET A 13 31.16 25.64 -9.69
C MET A 13 30.65 27.01 -9.21
N ALA A 14 31.32 28.09 -9.56
CA ALA A 14 30.89 29.45 -9.19
C ALA A 14 29.48 29.78 -9.74
N GLY A 15 29.14 29.34 -10.98
CA GLY A 15 27.81 29.49 -11.54
C GLY A 15 26.74 28.76 -10.75
N ALA A 16 26.99 27.49 -10.40
CA ALA A 16 26.08 26.69 -9.60
C ALA A 16 25.85 27.32 -8.21
N ARG A 17 26.91 27.78 -7.56
CA ARG A 17 26.80 28.50 -6.26
C ARG A 17 26.02 29.80 -6.38
N GLY A 18 26.18 30.53 -7.51
CA GLY A 18 25.36 31.71 -7.79
C GLY A 18 23.87 31.40 -7.82
N LEU A 19 23.49 30.29 -8.47
CA LEU A 19 22.10 29.81 -8.49
C LEU A 19 21.63 29.31 -7.12
N TRP A 20 22.46 28.56 -6.37
CA TRP A 20 22.14 28.18 -5.00
C TRP A 20 21.86 29.40 -4.10
N ARG A 21 22.65 30.50 -4.25
CA ARG A 21 22.37 31.75 -3.55
C ARG A 21 21.03 32.37 -3.94
N ALA A 22 20.67 32.30 -5.22
CA ALA A 22 19.37 32.78 -5.71
C ALA A 22 18.20 31.96 -5.13
N THR A 23 18.43 30.72 -4.69
CA THR A 23 17.45 29.92 -3.92
C THR A 23 17.48 30.16 -2.41
N GLY A 24 18.22 31.15 -1.95
CA GLY A 24 18.29 31.57 -0.53
C GLY A 24 19.43 30.99 0.29
N MET A 25 20.36 30.19 -0.30
CA MET A 25 21.55 29.73 0.42
C MET A 25 22.51 30.88 0.77
N LYS A 26 23.00 30.87 2.00
CA LYS A 26 23.98 31.83 2.54
C LYS A 26 25.39 31.23 2.51
N ASP A 27 26.39 32.06 2.75
CA ASP A 27 27.79 31.60 2.83
C ASP A 27 28.00 30.51 3.89
N SER A 28 27.29 30.60 5.00
CA SER A 28 27.35 29.65 6.11
C SER A 28 26.68 28.29 5.79
N ASP A 29 26.01 28.15 4.66
CA ASP A 29 25.29 26.91 4.27
C ASP A 29 26.13 26.02 3.37
N PHE A 30 27.12 26.59 2.69
CA PHE A 30 28.05 25.81 1.87
C PHE A 30 28.95 24.94 2.75
N GLY A 31 28.85 23.62 2.54
CA GLY A 31 29.55 22.62 3.33
C GLY A 31 28.66 21.83 4.28
N LYS A 32 27.43 22.27 4.51
CA LYS A 32 26.39 21.50 5.19
C LYS A 32 25.75 20.47 4.24
N PRO A 33 25.14 19.37 4.76
CA PRO A 33 24.38 18.45 3.92
C PRO A 33 23.14 19.13 3.34
N ILE A 34 22.87 18.91 2.05
CA ILE A 34 21.63 19.33 1.39
C ILE A 34 20.61 18.19 1.52
N ILE A 35 19.52 18.44 2.22
CA ILE A 35 18.43 17.50 2.47
C ILE A 35 17.27 17.82 1.54
N ALA A 36 16.91 16.88 0.69
CA ALA A 36 15.71 16.98 -0.13
C ALA A 36 14.46 16.69 0.72
N ILE A 37 13.53 17.63 0.75
CA ILE A 37 12.18 17.39 1.31
C ILE A 37 11.29 17.00 0.14
N VAL A 38 11.07 15.71 0.01
CA VAL A 38 10.25 15.12 -1.06
C VAL A 38 8.81 15.10 -0.60
N ASN A 39 8.06 16.14 -0.95
CA ASN A 39 6.64 16.28 -0.60
C ASN A 39 5.74 15.76 -1.75
N SER A 40 4.47 15.53 -1.46
CA SER A 40 3.46 15.06 -2.41
C SER A 40 2.13 15.79 -2.24
N PHE A 41 2.17 17.05 -1.80
CA PHE A 41 0.98 17.88 -1.66
C PHE A 41 0.21 18.00 -2.98
N THR A 42 -1.11 17.84 -2.89
CA THR A 42 -2.06 18.16 -3.94
C THR A 42 -3.45 18.41 -3.35
N GLN A 43 -4.29 19.18 -4.04
CA GLN A 43 -5.68 19.37 -3.65
C GLN A 43 -6.62 18.28 -4.19
N PHE A 44 -6.12 17.37 -5.03
CA PHE A 44 -6.92 16.28 -5.63
C PHE A 44 -7.04 15.04 -4.73
N VAL A 45 -6.25 14.93 -3.66
CA VAL A 45 -6.15 13.71 -2.86
C VAL A 45 -6.43 14.03 -1.39
N PRO A 46 -7.49 13.46 -0.77
CA PRO A 46 -7.81 13.70 0.65
C PRO A 46 -6.64 13.43 1.60
N GLY A 47 -5.85 12.40 1.29
CA GLY A 47 -4.64 12.05 2.03
C GLY A 47 -3.49 13.06 1.91
N HIS A 48 -3.58 14.05 1.00
CA HIS A 48 -2.49 14.96 0.66
C HIS A 48 -2.84 16.44 0.77
N VAL A 49 -4.12 16.80 0.94
CA VAL A 49 -4.55 18.21 1.02
C VAL A 49 -3.91 18.98 2.16
N HIS A 50 -3.57 18.29 3.26
CA HIS A 50 -2.98 18.88 4.47
C HIS A 50 -1.44 18.91 4.43
N LEU A 51 -0.79 18.33 3.41
CA LEU A 51 0.68 18.24 3.35
C LEU A 51 1.37 19.53 2.93
N LYS A 52 0.63 20.54 2.45
CA LYS A 52 1.16 21.78 1.88
C LYS A 52 2.24 22.44 2.73
N ASP A 53 1.97 22.63 4.02
CA ASP A 53 2.85 23.36 4.92
C ASP A 53 3.76 22.43 5.75
N LEU A 54 3.56 21.12 5.66
CA LEU A 54 4.31 20.15 6.44
C LEU A 54 5.74 19.99 5.95
N GLY A 55 5.98 20.13 4.64
CA GLY A 55 7.33 20.17 4.09
C GLY A 55 8.15 21.33 4.66
N GLN A 56 7.57 22.50 4.79
CA GLN A 56 8.23 23.66 5.41
C GLN A 56 8.41 23.50 6.94
N MET A 57 7.55 22.72 7.60
CA MET A 57 7.75 22.35 9.00
C MET A 57 8.99 21.47 9.16
N VAL A 58 9.12 20.44 8.35
CA VAL A 58 10.32 19.57 8.31
C VAL A 58 11.56 20.37 7.93
N ALA A 59 11.46 21.27 6.94
CA ALA A 59 12.58 22.12 6.50
C ALA A 59 13.18 22.95 7.65
N ARG A 60 12.32 23.54 8.49
CA ARG A 60 12.79 24.30 9.68
C ARG A 60 13.57 23.43 10.67
N GLU A 61 13.16 22.20 10.89
CA GLU A 61 13.87 21.26 11.76
C GLU A 61 15.19 20.80 11.16
N VAL A 62 15.24 20.56 9.84
CA VAL A 62 16.49 20.27 9.12
C VAL A 62 17.48 21.43 9.28
N GLU A 63 17.04 22.68 9.10
CA GLU A 63 17.87 23.85 9.25
C GLU A 63 18.33 24.05 10.70
N ALA A 64 17.45 23.85 11.67
CA ALA A 64 17.78 23.90 13.10
C ALA A 64 18.82 22.83 13.49
N ALA A 65 18.77 21.65 12.89
CA ALA A 65 19.74 20.57 13.06
C ALA A 65 21.06 20.82 12.31
N GLY A 66 21.15 21.88 11.49
CA GLY A 66 22.37 22.31 10.77
C GLY A 66 22.51 21.70 9.38
N GLY A 67 21.41 21.26 8.75
CA GLY A 67 21.33 20.92 7.33
C GLY A 67 20.89 22.12 6.47
N VAL A 68 20.75 21.90 5.16
CA VAL A 68 20.13 22.82 4.21
C VAL A 68 18.93 22.11 3.59
N ALA A 69 17.73 22.58 3.86
CA ALA A 69 16.51 21.99 3.31
C ALA A 69 16.18 22.53 1.92
N LYS A 70 15.81 21.64 1.00
CA LYS A 70 15.27 21.99 -0.33
C LYS A 70 14.05 21.13 -0.62
N GLU A 71 12.89 21.78 -0.67
CA GLU A 71 11.60 21.10 -0.91
C GLU A 71 11.24 21.09 -2.38
N PHE A 72 10.66 19.96 -2.81
CA PHE A 72 9.94 19.84 -4.08
C PHE A 72 8.75 18.88 -3.91
N ASN A 73 7.80 18.94 -4.84
CA ASN A 73 6.65 18.03 -4.86
C ASN A 73 6.74 17.07 -6.04
N THR A 74 6.39 15.80 -5.78
CA THR A 74 6.00 14.86 -6.84
C THR A 74 4.49 14.87 -7.03
N ILE A 75 4.00 14.18 -8.06
CA ILE A 75 2.57 14.00 -8.30
C ILE A 75 1.95 13.04 -7.28
N ALA A 76 0.63 13.13 -7.11
CA ALA A 76 -0.18 12.14 -6.41
C ALA A 76 -1.50 11.95 -7.16
N VAL A 77 -1.86 10.68 -7.41
CA VAL A 77 -3.14 10.27 -7.99
C VAL A 77 -3.98 9.65 -6.88
N ASP A 78 -5.26 10.01 -6.80
CA ASP A 78 -6.19 9.42 -5.84
C ASP A 78 -6.85 8.18 -6.43
N ASP A 79 -6.61 7.03 -5.83
CA ASP A 79 -7.18 5.76 -6.27
C ASP A 79 -8.70 5.71 -6.03
N GLY A 80 -9.19 6.28 -4.94
CA GLY A 80 -10.61 6.31 -4.61
C GLY A 80 -11.43 7.14 -5.59
N ILE A 81 -10.97 8.35 -5.92
CA ILE A 81 -11.63 9.24 -6.91
C ILE A 81 -11.52 8.66 -8.32
N ALA A 82 -10.42 7.96 -8.63
CA ALA A 82 -10.20 7.33 -9.94
C ALA A 82 -10.92 5.99 -10.10
N MET A 83 -11.46 5.42 -9.02
CA MET A 83 -12.07 4.09 -9.00
C MET A 83 -13.30 4.01 -9.90
N GLY A 84 -13.41 2.93 -10.68
CA GLY A 84 -14.58 2.64 -11.50
C GLY A 84 -14.65 3.37 -12.86
N HIS A 85 -13.60 4.06 -13.25
CA HIS A 85 -13.50 4.68 -14.58
C HIS A 85 -12.05 4.69 -15.10
N ASP A 86 -11.84 5.09 -16.35
CA ASP A 86 -10.53 5.08 -17.03
C ASP A 86 -9.42 5.87 -16.31
N GLY A 87 -9.74 6.75 -15.37
CA GLY A 87 -8.78 7.43 -14.50
C GLY A 87 -7.92 6.45 -13.70
N MET A 88 -8.48 5.30 -13.35
CA MET A 88 -7.78 4.28 -12.56
C MET A 88 -6.60 3.64 -13.29
N LEU A 89 -6.57 3.68 -14.61
CA LEU A 89 -5.44 3.22 -15.43
C LEU A 89 -4.14 4.00 -15.14
N TYR A 90 -4.25 5.23 -14.64
CA TYR A 90 -3.10 6.08 -14.34
C TYR A 90 -2.53 5.86 -12.94
N SER A 91 -3.24 5.16 -12.07
CA SER A 91 -2.85 4.97 -10.67
C SER A 91 -1.51 4.22 -10.57
N LEU A 92 -1.44 2.94 -10.96
CA LEU A 92 -0.20 2.15 -10.85
C LEU A 92 0.96 2.75 -11.66
N PRO A 93 0.78 3.20 -12.91
CA PRO A 93 1.85 3.86 -13.65
C PRO A 93 2.40 5.12 -12.98
N SER A 94 1.60 5.83 -12.17
CA SER A 94 2.08 7.01 -11.43
C SER A 94 3.18 6.66 -10.42
N ARG A 95 3.20 5.45 -9.87
CA ARG A 95 4.26 4.94 -8.99
C ARG A 95 5.64 5.07 -9.63
N GLU A 96 5.75 4.68 -10.91
CA GLU A 96 6.99 4.76 -11.69
C GLU A 96 7.41 6.22 -11.92
N ILE A 97 6.44 7.08 -12.27
CA ILE A 97 6.69 8.51 -12.49
C ILE A 97 7.12 9.20 -11.19
N ILE A 98 6.53 8.83 -10.07
CA ILE A 98 6.93 9.33 -8.75
C ILE A 98 8.38 8.94 -8.47
N ALA A 99 8.74 7.67 -8.65
CA ALA A 99 10.11 7.20 -8.45
C ALA A 99 11.10 7.95 -9.34
N ASP A 100 10.79 8.11 -10.63
CA ASP A 100 11.61 8.86 -11.58
C ASP A 100 11.75 10.32 -11.18
N SER A 101 10.65 10.99 -10.82
CA SER A 101 10.68 12.41 -10.46
C SER A 101 11.58 12.69 -9.25
N VAL A 102 11.57 11.81 -8.27
CA VAL A 102 12.44 11.89 -7.09
C VAL A 102 13.90 11.65 -7.49
N GLU A 103 14.16 10.62 -8.28
CA GLU A 103 15.50 10.32 -8.78
C GLU A 103 16.09 11.48 -9.59
N TYR A 104 15.33 12.06 -10.52
CA TYR A 104 15.74 13.23 -11.32
C TYR A 104 16.13 14.40 -10.42
N MET A 105 15.26 14.77 -9.49
CA MET A 105 15.51 15.92 -8.63
C MET A 105 16.73 15.72 -7.72
N VAL A 106 16.83 14.56 -7.09
CA VAL A 106 17.91 14.25 -6.15
C VAL A 106 19.26 14.10 -6.85
N ASN A 107 19.31 13.40 -7.98
CA ASN A 107 20.55 13.20 -8.72
C ASN A 107 21.03 14.46 -9.44
N ALA A 108 20.13 15.21 -10.11
CA ALA A 108 20.50 16.43 -10.81
C ALA A 108 21.05 17.50 -9.86
N HIS A 109 20.53 17.57 -8.65
CA HIS A 109 20.95 18.57 -7.66
C HIS A 109 21.92 18.02 -6.61
N CYS A 110 22.30 16.74 -6.70
CA CYS A 110 23.24 16.06 -5.79
C CYS A 110 22.84 16.21 -4.31
N ALA A 111 21.56 16.04 -3.96
CA ALA A 111 21.15 16.06 -2.57
C ALA A 111 21.78 14.89 -1.79
N ASP A 112 22.10 15.12 -0.51
CA ASP A 112 22.84 14.18 0.33
C ASP A 112 21.93 13.16 1.03
N ALA A 113 20.71 13.57 1.37
CA ALA A 113 19.73 12.74 2.03
C ALA A 113 18.32 13.26 1.72
N MET A 114 17.27 12.50 2.08
CA MET A 114 15.91 12.94 1.83
C MET A 114 14.92 12.55 2.93
N VAL A 115 13.92 13.41 3.13
CA VAL A 115 12.70 13.12 3.90
C VAL A 115 11.58 12.92 2.90
N CYS A 116 10.92 11.75 2.93
CA CYS A 116 9.80 11.41 2.08
C CYS A 116 8.48 11.67 2.81
N ILE A 117 7.71 12.67 2.36
CA ILE A 117 6.39 13.00 2.89
C ILE A 117 5.36 12.45 1.91
N SER A 118 4.84 11.27 2.23
CA SER A 118 3.87 10.53 1.42
C SER A 118 2.61 10.24 2.22
N ASN A 119 1.59 9.67 1.60
CA ASN A 119 0.44 9.14 2.34
C ASN A 119 -0.37 8.10 1.57
N CYS A 120 -0.76 8.36 0.32
CA CYS A 120 -1.65 7.50 -0.45
C CYS A 120 -0.93 6.42 -1.27
N ASP A 121 -1.72 5.58 -1.88
CA ASP A 121 -1.48 4.24 -2.40
C ASP A 121 -0.20 4.06 -3.22
N LYS A 122 0.04 4.94 -4.19
CA LYS A 122 1.17 4.80 -5.13
C LYS A 122 2.34 5.71 -4.79
N ILE A 123 2.09 6.68 -3.90
CA ILE A 123 3.10 7.69 -3.54
C ILE A 123 4.14 7.10 -2.60
N THR A 124 3.69 6.44 -1.54
CA THR A 124 4.61 5.78 -0.59
C THR A 124 5.48 4.73 -1.30
N PRO A 125 4.94 3.78 -2.10
CA PRO A 125 5.79 2.83 -2.81
C PRO A 125 6.65 3.49 -3.91
N GLY A 126 6.19 4.52 -4.60
CA GLY A 126 7.00 5.24 -5.58
C GLY A 126 8.22 5.92 -4.95
N MET A 127 8.04 6.56 -3.79
CA MET A 127 9.15 7.13 -3.02
C MET A 127 10.06 6.03 -2.43
N LEU A 128 9.49 4.87 -2.04
CA LEU A 128 10.28 3.73 -1.56
C LEU A 128 11.18 3.17 -2.67
N MET A 129 10.65 2.99 -3.88
CA MET A 129 11.45 2.63 -5.06
C MET A 129 12.58 3.61 -5.29
N ALA A 130 12.30 4.93 -5.26
CA ALA A 130 13.32 5.95 -5.40
C ALA A 130 14.39 5.87 -4.31
N SER A 131 14.01 5.60 -3.06
CA SER A 131 14.96 5.47 -1.94
C SER A 131 15.90 4.29 -2.14
N MET A 132 15.38 3.17 -2.65
CA MET A 132 16.16 1.97 -2.93
C MET A 132 17.10 2.18 -4.14
N ARG A 133 16.67 2.88 -5.20
CA ARG A 133 17.52 3.26 -6.34
C ARG A 133 18.67 4.17 -5.93
N LEU A 134 18.34 5.26 -5.25
CA LEU A 134 19.28 6.33 -4.88
C LEU A 134 20.26 5.88 -3.80
N ASN A 135 19.82 5.04 -2.89
CA ASN A 135 20.57 4.52 -1.76
C ASN A 135 21.34 5.61 -0.99
N ILE A 136 20.66 6.69 -0.66
CA ILE A 136 21.10 7.78 0.22
C ILE A 136 20.28 7.78 1.51
N PRO A 137 20.77 8.30 2.64
CA PRO A 137 20.01 8.34 3.88
C PRO A 137 18.60 8.88 3.66
N THR A 138 17.60 8.14 4.09
CA THR A 138 16.18 8.43 3.83
C THR A 138 15.35 8.13 5.06
N ILE A 139 14.38 8.99 5.36
CA ILE A 139 13.34 8.74 6.36
C ILE A 139 11.97 9.05 5.77
N PHE A 140 10.99 8.19 6.07
CA PHE A 140 9.60 8.39 5.70
C PHE A 140 8.81 8.99 6.85
N VAL A 141 7.94 9.94 6.54
CA VAL A 141 6.91 10.44 7.44
C VAL A 141 5.61 10.64 6.65
N SER A 142 4.60 9.84 6.96
CA SER A 142 3.33 9.89 6.23
C SER A 142 2.39 10.95 6.77
N GLY A 143 1.43 11.38 5.93
CA GLY A 143 0.36 12.30 6.33
C GLY A 143 -0.60 11.73 7.39
N GLY A 144 -0.67 10.41 7.50
CA GLY A 144 -1.51 9.69 8.46
C GLY A 144 -2.89 9.30 7.94
N PRO A 145 -3.54 8.32 8.58
CA PRO A 145 -4.90 7.90 8.28
C PRO A 145 -5.92 8.97 8.69
N MET A 146 -7.06 9.02 7.96
CA MET A 146 -8.22 9.79 8.39
C MET A 146 -8.94 9.10 9.55
N GLU A 147 -9.79 9.85 10.25
CA GLU A 147 -10.71 9.30 11.23
C GLU A 147 -11.79 8.46 10.54
N ALA A 148 -12.31 7.43 11.23
CA ALA A 148 -13.45 6.67 10.74
C ALA A 148 -14.70 7.56 10.65
N GLY A 149 -15.48 7.38 9.58
CA GLY A 149 -16.76 8.02 9.43
C GLY A 149 -17.79 7.48 10.43
N LYS A 150 -18.80 8.30 10.77
CA LYS A 150 -19.92 7.89 11.62
C LYS A 150 -21.21 8.51 11.14
N ALA A 151 -22.25 7.71 11.02
CA ALA A 151 -23.62 8.18 10.75
C ALA A 151 -24.64 7.47 11.63
N ILE A 152 -25.79 8.10 11.80
CA ILE A 152 -26.96 7.50 12.47
C ILE A 152 -27.93 7.09 11.37
N ILE A 153 -27.99 5.80 11.07
CA ILE A 153 -28.93 5.22 10.12
C ILE A 153 -29.95 4.38 10.88
N ASP A 154 -31.23 4.67 10.67
CA ASP A 154 -32.35 4.01 11.36
C ASP A 154 -32.20 4.01 12.90
N GLY A 155 -31.66 5.11 13.46
CA GLY A 155 -31.47 5.29 14.92
C GLY A 155 -30.28 4.55 15.51
N LYS A 156 -29.40 3.95 14.67
CA LYS A 156 -28.16 3.29 15.09
C LYS A 156 -26.94 4.06 14.58
N GLU A 157 -25.99 4.32 15.46
CA GLU A 157 -24.68 4.81 15.04
C GLU A 157 -23.89 3.67 14.40
N ILE A 158 -23.39 3.90 13.19
CA ILE A 158 -22.56 2.96 12.44
C ILE A 158 -21.24 3.65 12.09
N ALA A 159 -20.13 2.90 12.18
CA ALA A 159 -18.86 3.32 11.64
C ALA A 159 -18.87 3.13 10.11
N LEU A 160 -18.22 4.03 9.39
CA LEU A 160 -18.26 4.08 7.93
C LEU A 160 -16.88 4.34 7.35
N ASP A 161 -16.70 3.82 6.15
CA ASP A 161 -15.58 4.16 5.27
C ASP A 161 -16.04 4.34 3.81
N LEU A 162 -15.09 4.55 2.90
CA LEU A 162 -15.36 4.72 1.47
C LEU A 162 -16.14 3.53 0.87
N VAL A 163 -15.83 2.30 1.31
CA VAL A 163 -16.47 1.08 0.76
C VAL A 163 -17.93 1.01 1.14
N ASP A 164 -18.28 1.45 2.35
CA ASP A 164 -19.68 1.47 2.80
C ASP A 164 -20.53 2.41 1.94
N ALA A 165 -19.99 3.58 1.55
CA ALA A 165 -20.67 4.49 0.63
C ALA A 165 -20.89 3.85 -0.75
N MET A 166 -19.90 3.12 -1.28
CA MET A 166 -20.02 2.44 -2.57
C MET A 166 -21.02 1.27 -2.53
N VAL A 167 -21.01 0.50 -1.46
CA VAL A 167 -21.95 -0.62 -1.28
C VAL A 167 -23.38 -0.09 -1.11
N ALA A 168 -23.58 0.93 -0.28
CA ALA A 168 -24.88 1.54 -0.06
C ALA A 168 -25.49 2.13 -1.34
N ALA A 169 -24.67 2.78 -2.16
CA ALA A 169 -25.10 3.35 -3.45
C ALA A 169 -25.59 2.28 -4.47
N ALA A 170 -25.18 1.01 -4.29
CA ALA A 170 -25.57 -0.11 -5.16
C ALA A 170 -26.64 -1.04 -4.56
N ASP A 171 -27.03 -0.82 -3.31
CA ASP A 171 -28.01 -1.65 -2.59
C ASP A 171 -29.39 -0.94 -2.55
N ASP A 172 -30.36 -1.52 -3.27
CA ASP A 172 -31.72 -1.01 -3.37
C ASP A 172 -32.49 -0.93 -2.02
N LYS A 173 -31.86 -1.40 -0.92
CA LYS A 173 -32.42 -1.27 0.42
C LYS A 173 -32.25 0.13 1.02
N TYR A 174 -31.27 0.90 0.56
CA TYR A 174 -31.04 2.27 1.01
C TYR A 174 -31.84 3.27 0.15
N THR A 175 -32.42 4.26 0.80
CA THR A 175 -33.01 5.40 0.09
C THR A 175 -31.93 6.38 -0.35
N ASP A 176 -32.22 7.25 -1.33
CA ASP A 176 -31.29 8.28 -1.79
C ASP A 176 -30.82 9.20 -0.64
N GLU A 177 -31.71 9.49 0.32
CA GLU A 177 -31.37 10.28 1.51
C GLU A 177 -30.41 9.55 2.45
N GLN A 178 -30.55 8.23 2.62
CA GLN A 178 -29.64 7.42 3.41
C GLN A 178 -28.28 7.30 2.73
N VAL A 179 -28.24 7.11 1.41
CA VAL A 179 -27.00 7.11 0.63
C VAL A 179 -26.28 8.44 0.78
N GLN A 180 -26.98 9.57 0.68
CA GLN A 180 -26.40 10.89 0.89
C GLN A 180 -25.82 11.05 2.30
N GLN A 181 -26.52 10.60 3.34
CA GLN A 181 -26.02 10.63 4.72
C GLN A 181 -24.73 9.84 4.90
N ILE A 182 -24.66 8.65 4.27
CA ILE A 182 -23.47 7.80 4.30
C ILE A 182 -22.32 8.48 3.55
N GLU A 183 -22.57 9.01 2.34
CA GLU A 183 -21.58 9.74 1.53
C GLU A 183 -20.98 10.94 2.30
N GLU A 184 -21.82 11.73 2.95
CA GLU A 184 -21.38 12.89 3.72
C GLU A 184 -20.55 12.51 4.96
N ALA A 185 -20.72 11.30 5.50
CA ALA A 185 -20.08 10.85 6.72
C ALA A 185 -18.85 9.95 6.50
N ALA A 186 -18.77 9.24 5.38
CA ALA A 186 -17.80 8.17 5.14
C ALA A 186 -16.32 8.63 5.20
N CYS A 187 -16.02 9.85 4.76
CA CYS A 187 -14.66 10.40 4.70
C CYS A 187 -14.61 11.76 5.42
N PRO A 188 -14.58 11.81 6.77
CA PRO A 188 -14.80 13.04 7.52
C PRO A 188 -13.61 13.97 7.60
N THR A 189 -12.37 13.47 7.43
CA THR A 189 -11.17 14.28 7.67
C THR A 189 -10.15 14.16 6.54
N CYS A 190 -9.13 15.02 6.55
CA CYS A 190 -7.91 14.75 5.78
C CYS A 190 -7.24 13.47 6.31
N GLY A 191 -6.43 12.86 5.47
CA GLY A 191 -5.73 11.61 5.75
C GLY A 191 -5.95 10.58 4.65
N SER A 192 -5.18 9.51 4.69
CA SER A 192 -5.41 8.29 3.90
C SER A 192 -6.68 7.58 4.40
N CYS A 193 -7.06 6.47 3.81
CA CYS A 193 -8.26 5.73 4.22
C CYS A 193 -8.27 5.43 5.73
N SER A 194 -9.46 5.30 6.35
CA SER A 194 -9.57 4.95 7.77
C SER A 194 -9.35 3.46 8.06
N GLY A 195 -9.52 2.59 7.05
CA GLY A 195 -9.28 1.14 7.15
C GLY A 195 -7.89 0.70 6.69
N MET A 196 -7.65 -0.63 6.67
CA MET A 196 -6.40 -1.24 6.22
C MET A 196 -6.44 -1.46 4.69
N PHE A 197 -6.49 -0.36 3.94
CA PHE A 197 -6.36 -0.33 2.50
C PHE A 197 -4.89 -0.13 2.11
N THR A 198 -4.60 -0.02 0.82
CA THR A 198 -3.22 0.02 0.31
C THR A 198 -2.40 1.17 0.91
N ALA A 199 -2.97 2.37 1.02
CA ALA A 199 -2.29 3.53 1.58
C ALA A 199 -1.78 3.28 3.00
N ASN A 200 -2.66 2.85 3.90
CA ASN A 200 -2.30 2.56 5.29
C ASN A 200 -1.38 1.34 5.38
N SER A 201 -1.63 0.28 4.60
CA SER A 201 -0.74 -0.87 4.56
C SER A 201 0.70 -0.44 4.24
N MET A 202 0.92 0.34 3.18
CA MET A 202 2.26 0.80 2.82
C MET A 202 2.89 1.71 3.88
N ASN A 203 2.10 2.61 4.52
CA ASN A 203 2.60 3.45 5.60
C ASN A 203 3.00 2.63 6.85
N CYS A 204 2.29 1.53 7.13
CA CYS A 204 2.65 0.57 8.19
C CYS A 204 3.92 -0.22 7.82
N LEU A 205 4.05 -0.64 6.55
CA LEU A 205 5.22 -1.42 6.09
C LEU A 205 6.52 -0.60 6.15
N THR A 206 6.47 0.73 6.01
CA THR A 206 7.69 1.56 6.22
C THR A 206 8.21 1.51 7.65
N GLU A 207 7.34 1.26 8.66
CA GLU A 207 7.80 1.00 10.04
C GLU A 207 8.52 -0.35 10.14
N ALA A 208 7.93 -1.41 9.58
CA ALA A 208 8.51 -2.75 9.61
C ALA A 208 9.82 -2.87 8.81
N LEU A 209 9.93 -2.10 7.70
CA LEU A 209 11.17 -1.96 6.93
C LEU A 209 12.26 -1.17 7.69
N GLY A 210 11.92 -0.52 8.80
CA GLY A 210 12.85 0.31 9.56
C GLY A 210 13.11 1.72 9.00
N LEU A 211 12.31 2.18 8.03
CA LEU A 211 12.51 3.45 7.31
C LEU A 211 11.64 4.61 7.84
N SER A 212 10.78 4.38 8.82
CA SER A 212 9.96 5.42 9.45
C SER A 212 9.96 5.30 10.98
N LEU A 213 9.37 6.28 11.64
CA LEU A 213 9.25 6.32 13.10
C LEU A 213 8.06 5.49 13.59
N PRO A 214 8.09 4.94 14.82
CA PRO A 214 6.93 4.29 15.43
C PRO A 214 5.70 5.18 15.45
N GLY A 215 4.55 4.60 15.07
CA GLY A 215 3.29 5.33 14.95
C GLY A 215 3.06 6.00 13.59
N ASN A 216 4.02 5.88 12.66
CA ASN A 216 3.88 6.46 11.32
C ASN A 216 2.63 5.95 10.59
N GLY A 217 2.34 4.66 10.64
CA GLY A 217 1.21 4.06 9.96
C GLY A 217 -0.13 4.25 10.67
N SER A 218 -0.16 4.46 11.99
CA SER A 218 -1.39 4.36 12.78
C SER A 218 -1.88 5.67 13.42
N THR A 219 -1.00 6.68 13.62
CA THR A 219 -1.44 7.95 14.22
C THR A 219 -2.29 8.75 13.25
N LEU A 220 -3.48 9.21 13.66
CA LEU A 220 -4.40 9.98 12.82
C LEU A 220 -3.78 11.28 12.29
N ALA A 221 -4.14 11.66 11.06
CA ALA A 221 -3.70 12.90 10.42
C ALA A 221 -4.09 14.16 11.20
N THR A 222 -5.26 14.13 11.84
CA THR A 222 -5.83 15.23 12.63
C THR A 222 -5.22 15.34 14.02
N HIS A 223 -4.57 14.29 14.54
CA HIS A 223 -4.10 14.27 15.93
C HIS A 223 -2.76 14.98 16.11
N SER A 224 -2.65 15.79 17.17
CA SER A 224 -1.45 16.58 17.49
C SER A 224 -0.18 15.74 17.71
N ASN A 225 -0.30 14.47 18.16
CA ASN A 225 0.85 13.58 18.33
C ASN A 225 1.61 13.33 17.02
N ARG A 226 0.92 13.36 15.87
CA ARG A 226 1.56 13.18 14.56
C ARG A 226 2.57 14.30 14.24
N LYS A 227 2.33 15.50 14.75
CA LYS A 227 3.27 16.62 14.55
C LYS A 227 4.68 16.27 15.02
N ALA A 228 4.82 15.55 16.13
CA ALA A 228 6.12 15.15 16.66
C ALA A 228 6.91 14.26 15.68
N LEU A 229 6.23 13.40 14.89
CA LEU A 229 6.88 12.57 13.88
C LEU A 229 7.53 13.41 12.78
N PHE A 230 6.88 14.48 12.33
CA PHE A 230 7.44 15.40 11.33
C PHE A 230 8.65 16.17 11.86
N LEU A 231 8.57 16.66 13.11
CA LEU A 231 9.68 17.38 13.74
C LEU A 231 10.89 16.46 13.93
N GLU A 232 10.67 15.25 14.45
CA GLU A 232 11.73 14.29 14.67
C GLU A 232 12.36 13.83 13.34
N ALA A 233 11.56 13.57 12.30
CA ALA A 233 12.08 13.19 10.99
C ALA A 233 13.05 14.24 10.42
N GLY A 234 12.72 15.54 10.56
CA GLY A 234 13.58 16.65 10.13
C GLY A 234 14.91 16.73 10.86
N GLN A 235 14.93 16.48 12.16
CA GLN A 235 16.15 16.46 12.97
C GLN A 235 17.01 15.22 12.67
N ARG A 236 16.36 14.05 12.62
CA ARG A 236 17.00 12.75 12.47
C ARG A 236 17.67 12.56 11.11
N ILE A 237 17.10 13.08 10.03
CA ILE A 237 17.70 12.95 8.70
C ILE A 237 19.07 13.63 8.60
N VAL A 238 19.27 14.72 9.33
CA VAL A 238 20.57 15.42 9.37
C VAL A 238 21.61 14.57 10.11
N ASP A 239 21.21 13.90 11.20
CA ASP A 239 22.10 12.96 11.90
C ASP A 239 22.45 11.77 11.00
N LEU A 240 21.48 11.15 10.34
CA LEU A 240 21.72 10.05 9.40
C LEU A 240 22.69 10.46 8.28
N ALA A 241 22.52 11.67 7.72
CA ALA A 241 23.42 12.19 6.69
C ALA A 241 24.85 12.38 7.23
N ARG A 242 25.01 12.93 8.43
CA ARG A 242 26.34 13.09 9.06
C ARG A 242 27.00 11.76 9.34
N ARG A 243 26.28 10.82 9.92
CA ARG A 243 26.78 9.45 10.16
C ARG A 243 27.25 8.82 8.85
N CYS A 244 26.45 8.90 7.81
CA CYS A 244 26.78 8.34 6.49
C CYS A 244 28.07 8.96 5.93
N TYR A 245 28.12 10.29 5.79
CA TYR A 245 29.17 10.97 5.02
C TYR A 245 30.38 11.41 5.81
N GLU A 246 30.26 11.66 7.12
CA GLU A 246 31.36 12.09 7.99
C GLU A 246 31.98 10.92 8.76
N GLN A 247 31.14 9.90 9.14
CA GLN A 247 31.59 8.75 9.92
C GLN A 247 31.70 7.47 9.08
N ASN A 248 31.34 7.51 7.77
CA ASN A 248 31.28 6.37 6.86
C ASN A 248 30.37 5.22 7.37
N ASP A 249 29.29 5.59 8.07
CA ASP A 249 28.32 4.63 8.60
C ASP A 249 27.31 4.22 7.53
N ALA A 250 27.58 3.11 6.84
CA ALA A 250 26.71 2.56 5.81
C ALA A 250 25.38 2.01 6.36
N SER A 251 25.24 1.80 7.67
CA SER A 251 24.00 1.32 8.28
C SER A 251 22.83 2.31 8.17
N THR A 252 23.11 3.54 7.75
CA THR A 252 22.12 4.60 7.52
C THR A 252 21.52 4.58 6.11
N LEU A 253 22.04 3.73 5.23
CA LEU A 253 21.60 3.63 3.84
C LEU A 253 20.36 2.75 3.70
N PRO A 254 19.36 3.09 2.85
CA PRO A 254 18.14 2.31 2.66
C PRO A 254 18.37 0.84 2.35
N ARG A 255 19.32 0.48 1.49
CA ARG A 255 19.61 -0.93 1.15
C ARG A 255 20.22 -1.72 2.31
N ASN A 256 20.80 -1.06 3.32
CA ASN A 256 21.32 -1.68 4.53
C ASN A 256 20.31 -1.68 5.69
N ILE A 257 19.24 -0.92 5.58
CA ILE A 257 18.09 -0.92 6.50
C ILE A 257 17.03 -1.89 6.00
N ALA A 258 16.54 -1.67 4.78
CA ALA A 258 15.54 -2.52 4.11
C ALA A 258 16.24 -3.71 3.41
N THR A 259 16.86 -4.58 4.20
CA THR A 259 17.48 -5.86 3.76
C THR A 259 16.43 -6.90 3.45
N PHE A 260 16.84 -8.08 2.98
CA PHE A 260 15.94 -9.21 2.75
C PHE A 260 15.13 -9.55 4.02
N GLU A 261 15.78 -9.59 5.18
CA GLU A 261 15.13 -9.85 6.47
C GLU A 261 14.14 -8.75 6.87
N ALA A 262 14.41 -7.49 6.49
CA ALA A 262 13.47 -6.39 6.72
C ALA A 262 12.25 -6.50 5.79
N PHE A 263 12.43 -6.97 4.55
CA PHE A 263 11.30 -7.31 3.66
C PHE A 263 10.48 -8.48 4.20
N GLU A 264 11.10 -9.49 4.80
CA GLU A 264 10.38 -10.56 5.51
C GLU A 264 9.59 -10.02 6.72
N ASN A 265 10.16 -9.11 7.50
CA ASN A 265 9.44 -8.44 8.60
C ASN A 265 8.23 -7.65 8.08
N ALA A 266 8.41 -6.91 6.98
CA ALA A 266 7.33 -6.14 6.37
C ALA A 266 6.22 -7.05 5.83
N MET A 267 6.55 -8.12 5.13
CA MET A 267 5.57 -9.07 4.63
C MET A 267 4.89 -9.85 5.76
N ALA A 268 5.62 -10.23 6.83
CA ALA A 268 5.03 -10.84 8.01
C ALA A 268 4.01 -9.91 8.68
N LEU A 269 4.31 -8.61 8.79
CA LEU A 269 3.35 -7.62 9.26
C LEU A 269 2.11 -7.55 8.37
N ASP A 270 2.30 -7.47 7.05
CA ASP A 270 1.20 -7.35 6.09
C ASP A 270 0.24 -8.55 6.15
N ILE A 271 0.79 -9.76 6.24
CA ILE A 271 0.04 -11.00 6.41
C ILE A 271 -0.70 -11.02 7.76
N ALA A 272 -0.04 -10.59 8.84
CA ALA A 272 -0.61 -10.59 10.19
C ALA A 272 -1.75 -9.59 10.38
N MET A 273 -1.71 -8.46 9.68
CA MET A 273 -2.76 -7.43 9.77
C MET A 273 -3.82 -7.54 8.67
N GLY A 274 -3.72 -8.55 7.78
CA GLY A 274 -4.63 -8.70 6.65
C GLY A 274 -4.61 -7.48 5.72
N GLY A 275 -3.41 -7.03 5.35
CA GLY A 275 -3.19 -5.85 4.54
C GLY A 275 -3.72 -5.97 3.10
N SER A 276 -3.38 -5.01 2.27
CA SER A 276 -3.81 -4.97 0.88
C SER A 276 -3.00 -5.93 0.00
N THR A 277 -3.64 -6.62 -0.93
CA THR A 277 -2.91 -7.41 -1.95
C THR A 277 -1.98 -6.55 -2.82
N ASN A 278 -2.26 -5.24 -2.96
CA ASN A 278 -1.41 -4.31 -3.70
C ASN A 278 -0.02 -4.14 -3.08
N THR A 279 0.13 -4.35 -1.78
CA THR A 279 1.44 -4.30 -1.10
C THR A 279 2.42 -5.33 -1.66
N VAL A 280 1.93 -6.47 -2.11
CA VAL A 280 2.73 -7.49 -2.81
C VAL A 280 3.43 -6.89 -4.02
N LEU A 281 2.68 -6.19 -4.91
CA LEU A 281 3.27 -5.49 -6.05
C LEU A 281 4.32 -4.47 -5.62
N HIS A 282 4.04 -3.76 -4.54
CA HIS A 282 4.88 -2.64 -4.12
C HIS A 282 6.16 -3.08 -3.40
N LEU A 283 6.10 -4.15 -2.61
CA LEU A 283 7.29 -4.74 -1.99
C LEU A 283 8.18 -5.41 -3.05
N LEU A 284 7.59 -6.15 -4.00
CA LEU A 284 8.34 -6.73 -5.12
C LEU A 284 9.03 -5.64 -5.96
N ALA A 285 8.33 -4.52 -6.23
CA ALA A 285 8.90 -3.40 -6.95
C ALA A 285 10.06 -2.74 -6.19
N ALA A 286 9.90 -2.49 -4.89
CA ALA A 286 10.96 -1.91 -4.06
C ALA A 286 12.15 -2.88 -3.91
N SER A 287 11.88 -4.17 -3.79
CA SER A 287 12.91 -5.23 -3.78
C SER A 287 13.71 -5.24 -5.07
N TYR A 288 13.04 -5.15 -6.22
CA TYR A 288 13.68 -5.06 -7.53
C TYR A 288 14.64 -3.86 -7.61
N GLU A 289 14.17 -2.67 -7.23
CA GLU A 289 14.96 -1.44 -7.24
C GLU A 289 16.15 -1.47 -6.27
N GLY A 290 16.00 -2.21 -5.18
CA GLY A 290 17.05 -2.40 -4.16
C GLY A 290 17.99 -3.56 -4.44
N GLU A 291 17.72 -4.37 -5.46
CA GLU A 291 18.46 -5.62 -5.73
C GLU A 291 18.42 -6.59 -4.53
N VAL A 292 17.29 -6.63 -3.81
CA VAL A 292 17.16 -7.40 -2.55
C VAL A 292 16.89 -8.88 -2.81
N GLY A 293 16.26 -9.22 -3.95
CA GLY A 293 15.98 -10.61 -4.32
C GLY A 293 14.79 -11.25 -3.60
N PHE A 294 13.88 -10.46 -3.04
CA PHE A 294 12.65 -10.92 -2.42
C PHE A 294 11.58 -11.25 -3.48
N THR A 295 10.94 -12.42 -3.40
CA THR A 295 10.12 -13.01 -4.47
C THR A 295 8.73 -13.46 -4.01
N MET A 296 7.89 -13.92 -4.97
CA MET A 296 6.57 -14.52 -4.67
C MET A 296 6.67 -15.80 -3.84
N GLU A 297 7.74 -16.60 -4.02
CA GLU A 297 7.97 -17.81 -3.22
C GLU A 297 8.25 -17.47 -1.75
N ASP A 298 8.93 -16.35 -1.47
CA ASP A 298 9.15 -15.88 -0.10
C ASP A 298 7.83 -15.45 0.54
N ILE A 299 6.97 -14.79 -0.22
CA ILE A 299 5.63 -14.40 0.23
C ILE A 299 4.77 -15.63 0.54
N ASP A 300 4.77 -16.65 -0.34
CA ASP A 300 4.06 -17.91 -0.08
C ASP A 300 4.60 -18.60 1.18
N ARG A 301 5.91 -18.70 1.32
CA ARG A 301 6.57 -19.31 2.49
C ARG A 301 6.18 -18.61 3.80
N LEU A 302 6.13 -17.28 3.80
CA LEU A 302 5.72 -16.49 4.98
C LEU A 302 4.22 -16.66 5.25
N SER A 303 3.38 -16.62 4.22
CA SER A 303 1.91 -16.72 4.35
C SER A 303 1.45 -18.03 5.01
N ARG A 304 2.26 -19.10 4.91
CA ARG A 304 2.00 -20.39 5.55
C ARG A 304 2.38 -20.46 7.04
N LYS A 305 3.12 -19.47 7.55
CA LYS A 305 3.69 -19.47 8.91
C LYS A 305 3.13 -18.36 9.80
N VAL A 306 2.77 -17.24 9.17
CA VAL A 306 2.36 -16.04 9.87
C VAL A 306 0.85 -16.07 10.08
N PRO A 307 0.35 -16.03 11.33
CA PRO A 307 -1.08 -16.00 11.62
C PRO A 307 -1.67 -14.62 11.35
N CYS A 308 -3.00 -14.56 11.15
CA CYS A 308 -3.74 -13.31 11.09
C CYS A 308 -4.03 -12.81 12.50
N LEU A 309 -3.32 -11.76 12.94
CA LEU A 309 -3.38 -11.24 14.32
C LEU A 309 -4.32 -10.04 14.47
N SER A 310 -4.66 -9.36 13.35
CA SER A 310 -5.57 -8.22 13.37
C SER A 310 -6.44 -8.22 12.12
N LYS A 311 -7.72 -7.90 12.29
CA LYS A 311 -8.64 -7.65 11.18
C LYS A 311 -9.17 -6.23 11.30
N VAL A 312 -8.98 -5.45 10.25
CA VAL A 312 -9.35 -4.04 10.15
C VAL A 312 -10.28 -3.87 8.95
N ALA A 313 -11.12 -2.86 8.91
CA ALA A 313 -12.01 -2.60 7.78
C ALA A 313 -11.22 -2.67 6.43
N PRO A 314 -11.74 -3.35 5.43
CA PRO A 314 -13.08 -3.90 5.28
C PRO A 314 -13.25 -5.35 5.79
N ALA A 315 -12.17 -6.01 6.26
CA ALA A 315 -12.25 -7.40 6.77
C ALA A 315 -13.06 -7.51 8.08
N LYS A 316 -13.09 -6.42 8.87
CA LYS A 316 -13.94 -6.24 10.05
C LYS A 316 -14.43 -4.79 10.08
N SER A 317 -15.68 -4.56 9.74
CA SER A 317 -16.26 -3.22 9.47
C SER A 317 -16.30 -2.25 10.67
N ASP A 318 -16.18 -2.75 11.88
CA ASP A 318 -16.22 -1.97 13.13
C ASP A 318 -14.84 -1.67 13.71
N VAL A 319 -13.74 -2.02 13.00
CA VAL A 319 -12.36 -1.77 13.42
C VAL A 319 -11.63 -0.93 12.37
N HIS A 320 -11.06 0.20 12.78
CA HIS A 320 -10.35 1.13 11.93
C HIS A 320 -8.92 1.39 12.43
N MET A 321 -8.15 2.23 11.74
CA MET A 321 -6.76 2.53 12.10
C MET A 321 -6.62 3.18 13.47
N GLU A 322 -7.60 3.96 13.91
CA GLU A 322 -7.66 4.54 15.26
C GLU A 322 -7.73 3.47 16.37
N ASP A 323 -8.38 2.35 16.12
CA ASP A 323 -8.46 1.22 17.04
C ASP A 323 -7.14 0.44 17.08
N VAL A 324 -6.49 0.24 15.91
CA VAL A 324 -5.15 -0.34 15.83
C VAL A 324 -4.15 0.53 16.62
N HIS A 325 -4.23 1.86 16.46
CA HIS A 325 -3.38 2.78 17.20
C HIS A 325 -3.57 2.64 18.71
N ARG A 326 -4.83 2.62 19.19
CA ARG A 326 -5.19 2.41 20.60
C ARG A 326 -4.68 1.08 21.17
N ALA A 327 -4.53 0.06 20.32
CA ALA A 327 -4.00 -1.25 20.70
C ALA A 327 -2.45 -1.31 20.72
N GLY A 328 -1.76 -0.18 20.49
CA GLY A 328 -0.31 -0.06 20.46
C GLY A 328 0.29 0.02 19.06
N GLY A 329 -0.55 0.20 18.03
CA GLY A 329 -0.13 0.45 16.66
C GLY A 329 0.67 -0.70 16.04
N ILE A 330 1.50 -0.35 15.11
CA ILE A 330 2.29 -1.31 14.31
C ILE A 330 3.35 -2.01 15.18
N MET A 331 3.96 -1.27 16.12
CA MET A 331 4.94 -1.86 17.03
C MET A 331 4.33 -2.96 17.92
N ALA A 332 3.04 -2.88 18.25
CA ALA A 332 2.36 -3.95 18.98
C ALA A 332 2.12 -5.20 18.12
N ILE A 333 1.75 -5.04 16.83
CA ILE A 333 1.61 -6.20 15.92
C ILE A 333 2.98 -6.87 15.70
N LEU A 334 4.01 -6.08 15.43
CA LEU A 334 5.39 -6.58 15.32
C LEU A 334 5.87 -7.22 16.63
N GLY A 335 5.46 -6.68 17.78
CA GLY A 335 5.73 -7.24 19.10
C GLY A 335 5.10 -8.63 19.30
N GLU A 336 3.87 -8.84 18.83
CA GLU A 336 3.22 -10.16 18.87
C GLU A 336 3.90 -11.15 17.91
N LEU A 337 4.27 -10.68 16.71
CA LEU A 337 5.06 -11.50 15.76
C LEU A 337 6.42 -11.88 16.33
N ASP A 338 7.07 -10.99 17.06
CA ASP A 338 8.34 -11.25 17.73
C ASP A 338 8.19 -12.29 18.87
N ARG A 339 7.14 -12.18 19.69
CA ARG A 339 6.81 -13.21 20.70
C ARG A 339 6.55 -14.57 20.07
N ALA A 340 6.01 -14.58 18.86
CA ALA A 340 5.79 -15.81 18.06
C ALA A 340 7.05 -16.33 17.35
N GLY A 341 8.19 -15.61 17.43
CA GLY A 341 9.44 -15.97 16.75
C GLY A 341 9.41 -15.78 15.23
N LEU A 342 8.63 -14.80 14.74
CA LEU A 342 8.37 -14.55 13.31
C LEU A 342 9.00 -13.25 12.80
N ILE A 343 9.87 -12.59 13.57
CA ILE A 343 10.52 -11.32 13.25
C ILE A 343 12.05 -11.48 13.33
N HIS A 344 12.74 -10.82 12.41
CA HIS A 344 14.18 -10.62 12.44
C HIS A 344 14.50 -9.37 13.28
N ARG A 345 14.95 -9.56 14.50
CA ARG A 345 15.22 -8.48 15.46
C ARG A 345 16.43 -7.62 15.11
N ASP A 346 17.39 -8.18 14.35
CA ASP A 346 18.69 -7.55 14.08
C ASP A 346 18.67 -6.55 12.91
N THR A 347 17.54 -6.43 12.19
CA THR A 347 17.38 -5.47 11.11
C THR A 347 17.54 -4.04 11.63
N LYS A 348 18.17 -3.18 10.82
CA LYS A 348 18.44 -1.78 11.19
C LYS A 348 17.18 -0.92 11.06
N THR A 349 17.16 0.19 11.81
CA THR A 349 16.10 1.19 11.67
C THR A 349 16.68 2.60 11.66
N VAL A 350 15.92 3.56 11.14
CA VAL A 350 16.31 4.98 11.15
C VAL A 350 16.26 5.61 12.55
N HIS A 351 15.62 4.97 13.54
CA HIS A 351 15.36 5.55 14.86
C HIS A 351 15.94 4.77 16.04
N ALA A 352 16.27 3.52 15.84
CA ALA A 352 16.89 2.66 16.85
C ALA A 352 18.03 1.85 16.22
N PRO A 353 18.97 1.31 17.02
CA PRO A 353 20.06 0.49 16.50
C PRO A 353 19.57 -0.75 15.74
N THR A 354 18.50 -1.39 16.25
CA THR A 354 17.86 -2.56 15.64
C THR A 354 16.35 -2.52 15.80
N MET A 355 15.62 -3.34 15.04
CA MET A 355 14.18 -3.56 15.22
C MET A 355 13.88 -4.12 16.61
N GLY A 356 14.75 -4.98 17.15
CA GLY A 356 14.62 -5.49 18.51
C GLY A 356 14.65 -4.38 19.57
N ASP A 357 15.59 -3.44 19.45
CA ASP A 357 15.64 -2.26 20.33
C ASP A 357 14.40 -1.37 20.18
N ALA A 358 13.91 -1.22 18.95
CA ALA A 358 12.69 -0.47 18.68
C ALA A 358 11.47 -1.11 19.39
N LEU A 359 11.31 -2.44 19.28
CA LEU A 359 10.23 -3.19 19.92
C LEU A 359 10.31 -3.12 21.46
N ASP A 360 11.51 -3.23 22.01
CA ASP A 360 11.71 -3.18 23.47
C ASP A 360 11.32 -1.80 24.04
N ASN A 361 11.41 -0.73 23.23
CA ASN A 361 11.07 0.63 23.64
C ASN A 361 9.62 1.04 23.30
N TRP A 362 9.01 0.50 22.24
CA TRP A 362 7.73 1.01 21.70
C TRP A 362 6.57 0.00 21.75
N ASP A 363 6.83 -1.30 21.96
CA ASP A 363 5.75 -2.27 22.15
C ASP A 363 5.11 -2.06 23.54
N VAL A 364 3.86 -1.67 23.55
CA VAL A 364 3.09 -1.36 24.80
C VAL A 364 2.97 -2.54 25.76
N MET A 365 3.22 -3.78 25.26
CA MET A 365 3.25 -4.99 26.12
C MET A 365 4.61 -5.19 26.80
N ARG A 366 5.65 -4.44 26.43
CA ARG A 366 7.02 -4.57 26.95
C ARG A 366 7.48 -3.34 27.71
N THR A 367 7.22 -2.16 27.12
CA THR A 367 7.69 -0.90 27.69
C THR A 367 6.83 -0.47 28.87
N ASN A 368 7.49 0.06 29.91
CA ASN A 368 6.82 0.75 31.01
C ASN A 368 6.88 2.27 30.86
N ASN A 369 7.32 2.78 29.70
CA ASN A 369 7.42 4.20 29.46
C ASN A 369 6.02 4.83 29.35
N PRO A 370 5.65 5.74 30.29
CA PRO A 370 4.32 6.35 30.30
C PRO A 370 4.08 7.25 29.06
N ASP A 371 5.13 7.83 28.46
CA ASP A 371 4.99 8.67 27.28
C ASP A 371 4.59 7.84 26.06
N VAL A 372 5.09 6.61 25.92
CA VAL A 372 4.68 5.68 24.86
C VAL A 372 3.24 5.24 25.04
N HIS A 373 2.84 4.89 26.27
CA HIS A 373 1.43 4.56 26.58
C HIS A 373 0.51 5.75 26.30
N ASP A 374 0.93 6.98 26.65
CA ASP A 374 0.15 8.19 26.38
C ASP A 374 0.08 8.50 24.88
N PHE A 375 1.14 8.26 24.13
CA PHE A 375 1.18 8.43 22.68
C PHE A 375 0.12 7.57 21.98
N TYR A 376 0.01 6.29 22.33
CA TYR A 376 -0.95 5.37 21.74
C TYR A 376 -2.39 5.54 22.23
N ARG A 377 -2.65 6.43 23.19
CA ARG A 377 -4.00 6.81 23.62
C ARG A 377 -4.65 7.87 22.71
N ALA A 378 -3.97 8.33 21.66
CA ALA A 378 -4.55 9.29 20.73
C ALA A 378 -5.88 8.77 20.17
N ALA A 379 -6.90 9.62 20.20
CA ALA A 379 -8.28 9.28 19.84
C ALA A 379 -8.78 10.22 18.73
N PRO A 380 -9.80 9.83 17.95
CA PRO A 380 -10.41 10.70 16.94
C PRO A 380 -11.05 11.93 17.56
N GLY A 381 -11.08 13.03 16.81
CA GLY A 381 -11.74 14.28 17.19
C GLY A 381 -13.23 14.26 16.94
N GLY A 382 -13.70 13.46 15.99
CA GLY A 382 -15.10 13.38 15.60
C GLY A 382 -15.63 14.65 14.91
N VAL A 383 -14.73 15.49 14.37
CA VAL A 383 -15.08 16.76 13.71
C VAL A 383 -14.56 16.76 12.28
N ARG A 384 -15.43 17.05 11.33
CA ARG A 384 -15.05 17.17 9.93
C ARG A 384 -14.03 18.27 9.72
N THR A 385 -12.86 17.93 9.19
CA THR A 385 -11.75 18.88 8.98
C THR A 385 -10.73 18.41 7.94
N THR A 386 -10.12 19.34 7.23
CA THR A 386 -8.95 19.11 6.37
C THR A 386 -7.66 19.61 7.01
N GLN A 387 -7.71 20.01 8.28
CA GLN A 387 -6.56 20.59 8.98
C GLN A 387 -5.79 19.52 9.77
N ALA A 388 -4.50 19.36 9.45
CA ALA A 388 -3.60 18.51 10.22
C ALA A 388 -3.46 19.01 11.68
N PHE A 389 -3.27 18.06 12.60
CA PHE A 389 -2.94 18.32 14.01
C PHE A 389 -3.94 19.20 14.74
N SER A 390 -5.20 19.22 14.28
CA SER A 390 -6.26 20.13 14.75
C SER A 390 -6.89 19.72 16.07
N GLN A 391 -6.56 18.51 16.60
CA GLN A 391 -7.16 17.99 17.82
C GLN A 391 -6.16 17.18 18.67
N SER A 392 -6.50 16.93 19.94
CA SER A 392 -5.65 16.22 20.90
C SER A 392 -6.44 15.30 21.84
N ASN A 393 -7.54 14.74 21.35
CA ASN A 393 -8.38 13.83 22.11
C ASN A 393 -7.62 12.55 22.47
N LYS A 394 -7.95 11.96 23.62
CA LYS A 394 -7.29 10.73 24.10
C LYS A 394 -8.33 9.74 24.63
N TYR A 395 -8.10 8.48 24.34
CA TYR A 395 -8.78 7.38 25.02
C TYR A 395 -8.37 7.32 26.50
N ASN A 396 -9.28 6.89 27.36
CA ASN A 396 -8.98 6.70 28.79
C ASN A 396 -7.96 5.57 29.03
N THR A 397 -8.04 4.51 28.22
CA THR A 397 -7.21 3.31 28.33
C THR A 397 -6.78 2.82 26.96
N LEU A 398 -5.63 2.13 26.89
CA LEU A 398 -5.23 1.32 25.75
C LEU A 398 -6.09 0.05 25.63
N ASP A 399 -6.15 -0.53 24.44
CA ASP A 399 -6.59 -1.91 24.25
C ASP A 399 -5.39 -2.84 24.44
N MET A 400 -5.31 -3.47 25.59
CA MET A 400 -4.24 -4.42 25.96
C MET A 400 -4.71 -5.88 25.87
N ASP A 401 -5.94 -6.12 25.43
CA ASP A 401 -6.51 -7.48 25.31
C ASP A 401 -5.96 -8.19 24.06
N ARG A 402 -5.06 -9.13 24.28
CA ARG A 402 -4.47 -9.96 23.22
C ARG A 402 -5.26 -11.23 22.94
N ALA A 403 -6.28 -11.53 23.71
CA ALA A 403 -7.16 -12.66 23.49
C ALA A 403 -8.38 -12.30 22.61
N GLY A 404 -9.03 -11.18 22.88
CA GLY A 404 -10.27 -10.77 22.22
C GLY A 404 -10.22 -9.39 21.57
N GLY A 405 -9.15 -8.63 21.75
CA GLY A 405 -8.99 -7.26 21.29
C GLY A 405 -8.73 -7.11 19.80
N VAL A 406 -8.34 -5.90 19.42
CA VAL A 406 -8.03 -5.52 18.02
C VAL A 406 -6.77 -6.20 17.51
N ILE A 407 -5.74 -6.28 18.35
CA ILE A 407 -4.49 -7.01 18.07
C ILE A 407 -4.48 -8.23 18.99
N ARG A 408 -4.35 -9.41 18.41
CA ARG A 408 -4.35 -10.69 19.13
C ARG A 408 -2.96 -11.31 19.17
N ASP A 409 -2.72 -12.15 20.17
CA ASP A 409 -1.56 -13.04 20.20
C ASP A 409 -1.73 -14.23 19.24
N LYS A 410 -0.67 -15.01 19.08
CA LYS A 410 -0.66 -16.15 18.15
C LYS A 410 -1.68 -17.23 18.53
N GLU A 411 -1.88 -17.48 19.81
CA GLU A 411 -2.80 -18.49 20.33
C GLU A 411 -4.25 -18.14 20.05
N ASN A 412 -4.57 -16.86 20.04
CA ASN A 412 -5.91 -16.30 19.83
C ASN A 412 -6.09 -15.65 18.44
N ALA A 413 -5.18 -15.89 17.50
CA ALA A 413 -5.23 -15.35 16.16
C ALA A 413 -6.59 -15.60 15.47
N PHE A 414 -6.98 -14.68 14.60
CA PHE A 414 -8.21 -14.84 13.79
C PHE A 414 -8.15 -16.06 12.86
N SER A 415 -6.96 -16.39 12.36
CA SER A 415 -6.64 -17.63 11.67
C SER A 415 -5.16 -17.94 11.86
N GLN A 416 -4.83 -19.24 11.91
CA GLN A 416 -3.43 -19.70 11.97
C GLN A 416 -2.76 -19.64 10.60
N ASP A 417 -3.53 -19.66 9.53
CA ASP A 417 -3.11 -19.35 8.16
C ASP A 417 -3.32 -17.84 7.92
N GLY A 418 -2.37 -17.16 7.30
CA GLY A 418 -2.28 -15.71 7.28
C GLY A 418 -3.45 -14.98 6.61
N GLY A 419 -3.42 -13.65 6.70
CA GLY A 419 -4.43 -12.77 6.08
C GLY A 419 -4.30 -12.60 4.57
N LEU A 420 -3.20 -13.07 3.97
CA LEU A 420 -2.91 -13.11 2.53
C LEU A 420 -2.40 -14.50 2.16
N ALA A 421 -2.67 -14.96 0.93
CA ALA A 421 -2.14 -16.20 0.40
C ALA A 421 -1.78 -16.08 -1.08
N VAL A 422 -0.71 -16.77 -1.48
CA VAL A 422 -0.33 -16.98 -2.88
C VAL A 422 -0.89 -18.32 -3.34
N LEU A 423 -1.53 -18.34 -4.52
CA LEU A 423 -1.98 -19.58 -5.14
C LEU A 423 -1.21 -19.79 -6.45
N PHE A 424 -0.95 -21.05 -6.78
CA PHE A 424 -0.32 -21.47 -8.03
C PHE A 424 -1.19 -22.49 -8.76
N GLY A 425 -1.02 -22.62 -10.05
CA GLY A 425 -1.73 -23.62 -10.83
C GLY A 425 -1.61 -23.39 -12.32
N ASN A 426 -2.32 -24.19 -13.11
CA ASN A 426 -2.20 -24.15 -14.57
C ASN A 426 -2.73 -22.87 -15.22
N ILE A 427 -3.42 -21.99 -14.49
CA ILE A 427 -3.82 -20.65 -14.95
C ILE A 427 -3.06 -19.52 -14.25
N ALA A 428 -2.20 -19.84 -13.27
CA ALA A 428 -1.40 -18.90 -12.51
C ALA A 428 0.00 -19.52 -12.27
N GLU A 429 0.75 -19.71 -13.35
CA GLU A 429 2.06 -20.40 -13.31
C GLU A 429 3.07 -19.65 -12.43
N ASP A 430 3.09 -18.31 -12.50
CA ASP A 430 3.94 -17.45 -11.68
C ASP A 430 3.24 -16.98 -10.38
N GLY A 431 2.04 -17.50 -10.11
CA GLY A 431 1.26 -17.22 -8.93
C GLY A 431 0.17 -16.16 -9.13
N CYS A 432 -0.69 -16.09 -8.13
CA CYS A 432 -1.71 -15.06 -7.94
C CYS A 432 -1.92 -14.82 -6.44
N ILE A 433 -2.66 -13.79 -6.06
CA ILE A 433 -2.80 -13.37 -4.66
C ILE A 433 -4.26 -13.29 -4.24
N VAL A 434 -4.56 -13.71 -3.01
CA VAL A 434 -5.88 -13.58 -2.39
C VAL A 434 -5.76 -13.01 -0.98
N LYS A 435 -6.65 -12.08 -0.62
CA LYS A 435 -6.80 -11.57 0.75
C LYS A 435 -7.70 -12.51 1.55
N THR A 436 -7.09 -13.51 2.18
CA THR A 436 -7.79 -14.55 2.95
C THR A 436 -8.53 -14.01 4.18
N ALA A 437 -8.03 -12.91 4.78
CA ALA A 437 -8.69 -12.26 5.91
C ALA A 437 -10.14 -11.81 5.61
N GLY A 438 -10.47 -11.59 4.34
CA GLY A 438 -11.81 -11.18 3.89
C GLY A 438 -12.65 -12.30 3.28
N VAL A 439 -12.18 -13.55 3.25
CA VAL A 439 -12.87 -14.70 2.67
C VAL A 439 -13.65 -15.45 3.75
N ASP A 440 -14.89 -15.82 3.45
CA ASP A 440 -15.70 -16.68 4.32
C ASP A 440 -15.11 -18.10 4.35
N GLU A 441 -15.06 -18.71 5.53
CA GLU A 441 -14.47 -20.05 5.71
C GLU A 441 -15.17 -21.14 4.86
N SER A 442 -16.44 -20.96 4.54
CA SER A 442 -17.23 -21.91 3.74
C SER A 442 -16.79 -21.98 2.28
N ILE A 443 -16.08 -20.97 1.77
CA ILE A 443 -15.64 -20.87 0.37
C ILE A 443 -14.11 -20.84 0.21
N LEU A 444 -13.36 -21.26 1.22
CA LEU A 444 -11.90 -21.44 1.11
C LEU A 444 -11.53 -22.53 0.08
N LYS A 445 -12.46 -23.46 -0.19
CA LYS A 445 -12.44 -24.36 -1.33
C LYS A 445 -13.66 -24.07 -2.18
N PHE A 446 -13.44 -23.75 -3.44
CA PHE A 446 -14.48 -23.35 -4.36
C PHE A 446 -14.29 -24.01 -5.72
N SER A 447 -15.37 -24.49 -6.32
CA SER A 447 -15.36 -25.01 -7.69
C SER A 447 -16.63 -24.54 -8.40
N GLY A 448 -16.47 -23.97 -9.58
CA GLY A 448 -17.63 -23.47 -10.31
C GLY A 448 -17.33 -23.18 -11.78
N PRO A 449 -18.42 -22.96 -12.57
CA PRO A 449 -18.27 -22.59 -13.98
C PRO A 449 -17.71 -21.18 -14.13
N ALA A 450 -16.78 -21.02 -15.07
CA ALA A 450 -16.20 -19.72 -15.41
C ALA A 450 -17.22 -18.83 -16.14
N TYR A 451 -17.45 -17.64 -15.61
CA TYR A 451 -18.14 -16.55 -16.28
C TYR A 451 -17.10 -15.55 -16.80
N VAL A 452 -16.72 -15.69 -18.08
CA VAL A 452 -15.59 -14.94 -18.64
C VAL A 452 -16.06 -13.61 -19.22
N VAL A 453 -15.36 -12.53 -18.83
CA VAL A 453 -15.51 -11.17 -19.37
C VAL A 453 -14.14 -10.56 -19.67
N GLU A 454 -14.07 -9.61 -20.59
CA GLU A 454 -12.81 -9.03 -21.05
C GLU A 454 -12.59 -7.58 -20.59
N SER A 455 -13.40 -7.11 -19.63
CA SER A 455 -13.25 -5.80 -18.99
C SER A 455 -13.96 -5.72 -17.65
N GLN A 456 -13.54 -4.78 -16.80
CA GLN A 456 -14.26 -4.44 -15.57
C GLN A 456 -15.70 -3.98 -15.86
N ASP A 457 -15.90 -3.18 -16.92
CA ASP A 457 -17.21 -2.62 -17.27
C ASP A 457 -18.21 -3.74 -17.62
N ASP A 458 -17.76 -4.77 -18.36
CA ASP A 458 -18.59 -5.93 -18.66
C ASP A 458 -18.93 -6.72 -17.39
N ALA A 459 -17.94 -6.92 -16.48
CA ALA A 459 -18.17 -7.58 -15.20
C ALA A 459 -19.22 -6.84 -14.37
N VAL A 460 -19.08 -5.53 -14.21
CA VAL A 460 -20.01 -4.68 -13.47
C VAL A 460 -21.43 -4.76 -14.06
N ASN A 461 -21.55 -4.57 -15.37
CA ASN A 461 -22.84 -4.65 -16.04
C ASN A 461 -23.51 -6.01 -15.85
N ASP A 462 -22.75 -7.10 -15.99
CA ASP A 462 -23.29 -8.45 -15.95
C ASP A 462 -23.63 -8.93 -14.53
N ILE A 463 -22.93 -8.43 -13.51
CA ILE A 463 -23.31 -8.60 -12.10
C ILE A 463 -24.62 -7.85 -11.79
N LEU A 464 -24.69 -6.56 -12.14
CA LEU A 464 -25.87 -5.72 -11.84
C LEU A 464 -27.13 -6.20 -12.56
N THR A 465 -27.01 -6.69 -13.81
CA THR A 465 -28.14 -7.21 -14.59
C THR A 465 -28.50 -8.66 -14.25
N GLY A 466 -27.80 -9.28 -13.29
CA GLY A 466 -28.10 -10.63 -12.80
C GLY A 466 -27.76 -11.72 -13.81
N LYS A 467 -26.83 -11.53 -14.72
CA LYS A 467 -26.30 -12.58 -15.60
C LYS A 467 -25.34 -13.50 -14.84
N VAL A 468 -24.55 -12.96 -13.94
CA VAL A 468 -23.72 -13.73 -13.00
C VAL A 468 -24.64 -14.40 -11.97
N LYS A 469 -24.42 -15.67 -11.71
CA LYS A 469 -25.23 -16.51 -10.83
C LYS A 469 -24.42 -17.02 -9.65
N GLU A 470 -25.14 -17.48 -8.63
CA GLU A 470 -24.54 -18.22 -7.53
C GLU A 470 -23.79 -19.45 -8.07
N GLY A 471 -22.55 -19.66 -7.58
CA GLY A 471 -21.66 -20.72 -8.01
C GLY A 471 -20.69 -20.33 -9.13
N ASP A 472 -20.86 -19.18 -9.77
CA ASP A 472 -19.98 -18.75 -10.85
C ASP A 472 -18.58 -18.32 -10.33
N VAL A 473 -17.56 -18.61 -11.14
CA VAL A 473 -16.23 -17.99 -11.05
C VAL A 473 -16.14 -16.91 -12.12
N VAL A 474 -16.25 -15.65 -11.73
CA VAL A 474 -16.18 -14.52 -12.66
C VAL A 474 -14.71 -14.26 -13.01
N VAL A 475 -14.35 -14.47 -14.28
CA VAL A 475 -12.99 -14.31 -14.79
C VAL A 475 -12.90 -13.02 -15.60
N ILE A 476 -12.13 -12.05 -15.11
CA ILE A 476 -11.95 -10.73 -15.76
C ILE A 476 -10.56 -10.70 -16.40
N LEU A 477 -10.52 -10.70 -17.72
CA LEU A 477 -9.30 -10.81 -18.53
C LEU A 477 -8.81 -9.45 -19.03
N TYR A 478 -7.52 -9.39 -19.34
CA TYR A 478 -6.85 -8.23 -19.96
C TYR A 478 -6.91 -6.95 -19.13
N GLU A 479 -6.91 -7.07 -17.82
CA GLU A 479 -6.80 -5.94 -16.89
C GLU A 479 -5.43 -5.88 -16.18
N GLY A 480 -4.46 -6.66 -16.65
CA GLY A 480 -3.10 -6.72 -16.13
C GLY A 480 -2.25 -5.49 -16.43
N PRO A 481 -0.97 -5.48 -16.01
CA PRO A 481 -0.06 -4.36 -16.18
C PRO A 481 0.05 -3.87 -17.63
N ARG A 482 0.21 -4.79 -18.57
CA ARG A 482 0.33 -4.51 -20.01
C ARG A 482 -1.02 -4.45 -20.70
N GLY A 483 -1.88 -5.43 -20.43
CA GLY A 483 -3.18 -5.59 -21.10
C GLY A 483 -4.20 -4.54 -20.72
N GLY A 484 -4.14 -4.00 -19.50
CA GLY A 484 -5.03 -2.96 -18.99
C GLY A 484 -5.08 -1.69 -19.85
N PRO A 485 -3.98 -1.02 -20.26
CA PRO A 485 -2.72 -1.03 -19.53
C PRO A 485 -2.80 -0.24 -18.21
N GLY A 486 -1.87 -0.51 -17.30
CA GLY A 486 -1.82 0.17 -16.02
C GLY A 486 -2.48 -0.62 -14.89
N MET A 487 -2.96 -1.84 -15.16
CA MET A 487 -3.46 -2.77 -14.14
C MET A 487 -4.45 -2.09 -13.19
N GLN A 488 -5.59 -1.63 -13.73
CA GLN A 488 -6.56 -0.88 -12.94
C GLN A 488 -6.99 -1.65 -11.68
N GLU A 489 -7.14 -0.92 -10.59
CA GLU A 489 -7.65 -1.45 -9.34
C GLU A 489 -9.17 -1.53 -9.40
N MET A 490 -9.71 -2.72 -9.15
CA MET A 490 -11.14 -2.98 -9.25
C MET A 490 -11.75 -3.14 -7.86
N LEU A 491 -12.74 -2.33 -7.53
CA LEU A 491 -13.54 -2.43 -6.31
C LEU A 491 -15.02 -2.67 -6.62
N TYR A 492 -15.53 -2.09 -7.71
CA TYR A 492 -16.93 -2.20 -8.07
C TYR A 492 -17.42 -3.63 -8.30
N PRO A 493 -16.71 -4.53 -9.03
CA PRO A 493 -17.17 -5.91 -9.18
C PRO A 493 -17.37 -6.63 -7.83
N THR A 494 -16.43 -6.44 -6.88
CA THR A 494 -16.51 -7.06 -5.56
C THR A 494 -17.62 -6.47 -4.70
N SER A 495 -17.77 -5.13 -4.71
CA SER A 495 -18.82 -4.43 -3.99
C SER A 495 -20.20 -4.79 -4.50
N TYR A 496 -20.37 -4.93 -5.82
CA TYR A 496 -21.66 -5.28 -6.42
C TYR A 496 -22.04 -6.75 -6.24
N LEU A 497 -21.08 -7.67 -6.24
CA LEU A 497 -21.37 -9.06 -5.80
C LEU A 497 -21.89 -9.06 -4.37
N LYS A 498 -21.28 -8.28 -3.48
CA LYS A 498 -21.72 -8.17 -2.08
C LYS A 498 -23.13 -7.57 -1.99
N SER A 499 -23.41 -6.46 -2.69
CA SER A 499 -24.75 -5.82 -2.67
C SER A 499 -25.86 -6.71 -3.25
N LYS A 500 -25.54 -7.58 -4.23
CA LYS A 500 -26.47 -8.55 -4.79
C LYS A 500 -26.57 -9.86 -3.99
N GLY A 501 -25.91 -9.97 -2.83
CA GLY A 501 -25.93 -11.15 -1.97
C GLY A 501 -25.07 -12.32 -2.47
N LEU A 502 -24.21 -12.10 -3.47
CA LEU A 502 -23.35 -13.12 -4.10
C LEU A 502 -21.94 -13.17 -3.52
N GLY A 503 -21.61 -12.34 -2.54
CA GLY A 503 -20.23 -12.20 -2.01
C GLY A 503 -19.64 -13.46 -1.38
N ALA A 504 -20.47 -14.36 -0.83
CA ALA A 504 -20.08 -15.68 -0.32
C ALA A 504 -20.48 -16.84 -1.26
N ALA A 505 -20.99 -16.55 -2.44
CA ALA A 505 -21.53 -17.55 -3.37
C ALA A 505 -20.82 -17.57 -4.73
N CYS A 506 -19.94 -16.60 -5.00
CA CYS A 506 -19.16 -16.49 -6.23
C CYS A 506 -17.69 -16.25 -5.92
N ALA A 507 -16.82 -16.58 -6.88
CA ALA A 507 -15.42 -16.18 -6.88
C ALA A 507 -15.14 -15.17 -8.00
N LEU A 508 -14.14 -14.29 -7.79
CA LEU A 508 -13.58 -13.41 -8.81
C LEU A 508 -12.12 -13.79 -9.07
N VAL A 509 -11.73 -13.88 -10.33
CA VAL A 509 -10.35 -14.17 -10.75
C VAL A 509 -9.94 -13.17 -11.83
N THR A 510 -8.75 -12.56 -11.75
CA THR A 510 -8.29 -11.59 -12.73
C THR A 510 -6.77 -11.52 -12.84
N ASP A 511 -6.28 -11.19 -14.03
CA ASP A 511 -4.90 -10.74 -14.26
C ASP A 511 -4.66 -9.27 -13.87
N GLY A 512 -5.73 -8.53 -13.58
CA GLY A 512 -5.70 -7.23 -12.94
C GLY A 512 -5.50 -7.31 -11.43
N ARG A 513 -5.98 -6.31 -10.69
CA ARG A 513 -5.90 -6.26 -9.23
C ARG A 513 -7.21 -5.80 -8.60
N PHE A 514 -7.44 -6.26 -7.38
CA PHE A 514 -8.55 -5.79 -6.58
C PHE A 514 -8.08 -4.78 -5.53
N SER A 515 -8.97 -3.89 -5.13
CA SER A 515 -8.70 -2.91 -4.09
C SER A 515 -8.42 -3.58 -2.73
N GLY A 516 -7.61 -2.93 -1.90
CA GLY A 516 -7.48 -3.29 -0.48
C GLY A 516 -8.81 -3.26 0.28
N GLY A 517 -9.82 -2.53 -0.23
CA GLY A 517 -11.20 -2.51 0.24
C GLY A 517 -12.05 -3.73 -0.14
N THR A 518 -11.49 -4.69 -0.87
CA THR A 518 -12.19 -5.88 -1.33
C THR A 518 -12.43 -6.89 -0.20
N SER A 519 -13.62 -7.50 -0.19
CA SER A 519 -13.99 -8.66 0.61
C SER A 519 -14.58 -9.76 -0.29
N GLY A 520 -14.64 -11.00 0.22
CA GLY A 520 -15.06 -12.18 -0.55
C GLY A 520 -13.88 -12.86 -1.27
N LEU A 521 -14.18 -13.94 -2.00
CA LEU A 521 -13.18 -14.76 -2.70
C LEU A 521 -12.75 -14.05 -4.00
N SER A 522 -11.78 -13.14 -3.87
CA SER A 522 -11.27 -12.32 -4.96
C SER A 522 -9.78 -12.56 -5.15
N ILE A 523 -9.41 -13.15 -6.28
CA ILE A 523 -8.05 -13.58 -6.63
C ILE A 523 -7.54 -12.68 -7.76
N GLY A 524 -6.54 -11.88 -7.46
CA GLY A 524 -5.91 -10.96 -8.43
C GLY A 524 -4.48 -11.33 -8.75
N HIS A 525 -3.86 -10.51 -9.60
CA HIS A 525 -2.45 -10.62 -9.98
C HIS A 525 -2.11 -11.95 -10.67
N VAL A 526 -3.09 -12.58 -11.32
CA VAL A 526 -2.83 -13.84 -12.02
C VAL A 526 -1.71 -13.62 -13.04
N SER A 527 -0.64 -14.37 -12.88
CA SER A 527 0.57 -14.22 -13.67
C SER A 527 1.01 -15.55 -14.28
N PRO A 528 1.46 -15.53 -15.55
CA PRO A 528 1.51 -14.38 -16.47
C PRO A 528 0.11 -13.86 -16.85
N GLU A 529 0.00 -12.54 -17.19
CA GLU A 529 -1.27 -11.93 -17.59
C GLU A 529 -1.75 -12.41 -18.98
N ALA A 530 -3.05 -12.27 -19.26
CA ALA A 530 -3.65 -12.67 -20.53
C ALA A 530 -2.98 -12.03 -21.76
N ALA A 531 -2.59 -10.75 -21.67
CA ALA A 531 -1.95 -10.01 -22.75
C ALA A 531 -0.50 -10.44 -23.01
N GLU A 532 0.12 -11.19 -22.09
CA GLU A 532 1.48 -11.74 -22.23
C GLU A 532 1.49 -13.24 -22.54
N GLY A 533 0.36 -13.82 -22.91
CA GLY A 533 0.26 -15.24 -23.22
C GLY A 533 0.01 -16.13 -22.00
N GLY A 534 -0.37 -15.55 -20.87
CA GLY A 534 -0.74 -16.30 -19.67
C GLY A 534 -1.94 -17.22 -19.91
N ALA A 535 -1.93 -18.38 -19.25
CA ALA A 535 -2.94 -19.41 -19.43
C ALA A 535 -4.33 -18.97 -18.97
N ILE A 536 -4.46 -17.91 -18.16
CA ILE A 536 -5.75 -17.32 -17.81
C ILE A 536 -6.55 -16.90 -19.08
N ALA A 537 -5.87 -16.49 -20.17
CA ALA A 537 -6.49 -16.15 -21.44
C ALA A 537 -7.13 -17.34 -22.16
N LEU A 538 -6.84 -18.56 -21.74
CA LEU A 538 -7.35 -19.80 -22.31
C LEU A 538 -8.65 -20.28 -21.67
N VAL A 539 -9.08 -19.61 -20.58
CA VAL A 539 -10.35 -19.92 -19.91
C VAL A 539 -11.51 -19.50 -20.82
N GLU A 540 -12.45 -20.41 -21.04
CA GLU A 540 -13.66 -20.15 -21.81
C GLU A 540 -14.89 -20.18 -20.90
N HIS A 541 -15.96 -19.53 -21.35
CA HIS A 541 -17.22 -19.50 -20.61
C HIS A 541 -17.78 -20.89 -20.38
N GLY A 542 -18.07 -21.22 -19.10
CA GLY A 542 -18.61 -22.54 -18.70
C GLY A 542 -17.53 -23.57 -18.33
N ASP A 543 -16.24 -23.27 -18.50
CA ASP A 543 -15.18 -24.15 -18.01
C ASP A 543 -15.22 -24.24 -16.47
N THR A 544 -14.80 -25.37 -15.91
CA THR A 544 -14.70 -25.50 -14.45
C THR A 544 -13.38 -24.96 -13.96
N ILE A 545 -13.43 -24.05 -12.95
CA ILE A 545 -12.25 -23.59 -12.20
C ILE A 545 -12.34 -24.14 -10.79
N GLU A 546 -11.25 -24.73 -10.32
CA GLU A 546 -11.08 -25.21 -8.94
C GLU A 546 -10.10 -24.31 -8.19
N ILE A 547 -10.52 -23.84 -7.01
CA ILE A 547 -9.75 -22.99 -6.10
C ILE A 547 -9.66 -23.73 -4.76
N ASP A 548 -8.44 -23.94 -4.26
CA ASP A 548 -8.18 -24.54 -2.95
C ASP A 548 -7.14 -23.68 -2.19
N ILE A 549 -7.62 -22.73 -1.40
CA ILE A 549 -6.75 -21.81 -0.63
C ILE A 549 -5.88 -22.59 0.38
N PRO A 550 -6.42 -23.54 1.17
CA PRO A 550 -5.59 -24.34 2.07
C PRO A 550 -4.42 -25.07 1.39
N ASN A 551 -4.63 -25.57 0.17
CA ASN A 551 -3.59 -26.25 -0.61
C ASN A 551 -2.84 -25.32 -1.57
N ARG A 552 -3.14 -24.00 -1.55
CA ARG A 552 -2.48 -22.98 -2.39
C ARG A 552 -2.59 -23.27 -3.89
N SER A 553 -3.77 -23.70 -4.37
CA SER A 553 -3.94 -24.05 -5.78
C SER A 553 -5.12 -23.37 -6.45
N ILE A 554 -4.96 -23.10 -7.74
CA ILE A 554 -6.00 -22.61 -8.65
C ILE A 554 -5.81 -23.26 -10.01
N ASN A 555 -6.84 -23.99 -10.52
CA ASN A 555 -6.71 -24.75 -11.74
C ASN A 555 -7.95 -24.65 -12.62
N LEU A 556 -7.70 -24.58 -13.92
CA LEU A 556 -8.67 -24.83 -14.98
C LEU A 556 -8.76 -26.33 -15.22
N VAL A 557 -9.95 -26.89 -15.12
CA VAL A 557 -10.19 -28.35 -15.26
C VAL A 557 -10.50 -28.67 -16.72
N ILE A 558 -9.47 -28.76 -17.54
CA ILE A 558 -9.51 -29.22 -18.93
C ILE A 558 -8.30 -30.12 -19.20
N SER A 559 -8.31 -30.90 -20.30
CA SER A 559 -7.14 -31.71 -20.64
C SER A 559 -6.00 -30.87 -21.23
N ASP A 560 -4.78 -31.38 -21.14
CA ASP A 560 -3.60 -30.73 -21.71
C ASP A 560 -3.72 -30.52 -23.23
N GLU A 561 -4.41 -31.43 -23.93
CA GLU A 561 -4.66 -31.32 -25.37
C GLU A 561 -5.56 -30.12 -25.69
N VAL A 562 -6.65 -29.92 -24.92
CA VAL A 562 -7.55 -28.77 -25.07
C VAL A 562 -6.82 -27.47 -24.74
N MET A 563 -6.00 -27.47 -23.67
CA MET A 563 -5.16 -26.33 -23.30
C MET A 563 -4.23 -25.93 -24.44
N ALA A 564 -3.54 -26.91 -25.05
CA ALA A 564 -2.63 -26.69 -26.15
C ALA A 564 -3.33 -26.19 -27.43
N GLU A 565 -4.52 -26.74 -27.75
CA GLU A 565 -5.35 -26.28 -28.88
C GLU A 565 -5.77 -24.81 -28.72
N ARG A 566 -6.26 -24.43 -27.55
CA ARG A 566 -6.65 -23.05 -27.24
C ARG A 566 -5.46 -22.10 -27.29
N ARG A 567 -4.28 -22.51 -26.77
CA ARG A 567 -3.04 -21.75 -26.85
C ARG A 567 -2.63 -21.49 -28.29
N ALA A 568 -2.61 -22.51 -29.14
CA ALA A 568 -2.32 -22.37 -30.56
C ALA A 568 -3.29 -21.43 -31.29
N ALA A 569 -4.58 -21.46 -30.93
CA ALA A 569 -5.58 -20.55 -31.47
C ALA A 569 -5.31 -19.09 -31.05
N LYS A 570 -4.96 -18.85 -29.77
CA LYS A 570 -4.60 -17.50 -29.27
C LYS A 570 -3.32 -16.98 -29.90
N GLU A 571 -2.30 -17.81 -30.09
CA GLU A 571 -1.05 -17.45 -30.79
C GLU A 571 -1.31 -17.01 -32.23
N ALA A 572 -2.21 -17.70 -32.94
CA ALA A 572 -2.59 -17.35 -34.30
C ALA A 572 -3.38 -16.02 -34.41
N HIS A 573 -4.21 -15.69 -33.42
CA HIS A 573 -5.08 -14.51 -33.43
C HIS A 573 -4.53 -13.32 -32.62
N GLY A 574 -3.53 -13.54 -31.78
CA GLY A 574 -2.91 -12.58 -30.87
C GLY A 574 -3.60 -12.57 -29.48
N TRP A 575 -2.80 -12.24 -28.48
CA TRP A 575 -3.18 -12.18 -27.05
C TRP A 575 -3.85 -10.82 -26.73
N LYS A 576 -5.06 -10.64 -27.18
CA LYS A 576 -5.84 -9.39 -27.07
C LYS A 576 -7.33 -9.69 -26.88
N PRO A 577 -8.11 -8.73 -26.35
CA PRO A 577 -9.56 -8.85 -26.25
C PRO A 577 -10.22 -9.19 -27.59
N SER A 578 -11.29 -9.97 -27.56
CA SER A 578 -12.06 -10.37 -28.74
C SER A 578 -12.77 -9.19 -29.41
N LYS A 579 -13.10 -8.17 -28.61
CA LYS A 579 -13.74 -6.93 -29.07
C LYS A 579 -12.87 -5.70 -28.72
N PRO A 580 -12.84 -4.68 -29.60
CA PRO A 580 -12.19 -3.42 -29.27
C PRO A 580 -12.81 -2.79 -28.01
N ARG A 581 -11.97 -2.39 -27.06
CA ARG A 581 -12.42 -1.64 -25.88
C ARG A 581 -12.65 -0.17 -26.22
N LYS A 582 -13.63 0.44 -25.53
CA LYS A 582 -13.90 1.88 -25.66
C LYS A 582 -12.85 2.78 -24.99
N ARG A 583 -12.03 2.21 -24.06
CA ARG A 583 -11.02 2.98 -23.30
C ARG A 583 -9.95 3.58 -24.20
N LYS A 584 -9.53 4.82 -23.85
CA LYS A 584 -8.49 5.55 -24.57
C LYS A 584 -7.11 5.28 -23.94
N VAL A 585 -6.27 4.55 -24.63
CA VAL A 585 -4.88 4.34 -24.22
C VAL A 585 -4.02 5.50 -24.69
N THR A 586 -3.57 6.35 -23.75
CA THR A 586 -2.75 7.55 -24.01
C THR A 586 -1.27 7.20 -24.18
N THR A 587 -0.45 8.19 -24.56
CA THR A 587 1.00 8.02 -24.72
C THR A 587 1.67 7.56 -23.41
N ALA A 588 1.26 8.11 -22.25
CA ALA A 588 1.79 7.74 -20.97
C ALA A 588 1.51 6.25 -20.64
N LEU A 589 0.27 5.80 -20.87
CA LEU A 589 -0.11 4.41 -20.65
C LEU A 589 0.58 3.44 -21.62
N LYS A 590 0.78 3.85 -22.89
CA LYS A 590 1.54 3.06 -23.88
C LYS A 590 2.99 2.90 -23.47
N ALA A 591 3.62 3.97 -22.95
CA ALA A 591 5.00 3.93 -22.47
C ALA A 591 5.16 2.97 -21.28
N TYR A 592 4.21 3.00 -20.33
CA TYR A 592 4.19 2.06 -19.22
C TYR A 592 4.03 0.61 -19.72
N ALA A 593 3.00 0.34 -20.53
CA ALA A 593 2.72 -1.00 -21.04
C ALA A 593 3.89 -1.62 -21.84
N ALA A 594 4.66 -0.78 -22.55
CA ALA A 594 5.79 -1.24 -23.36
C ALA A 594 6.97 -1.77 -22.52
N LEU A 595 7.13 -1.29 -21.29
CA LEU A 595 8.28 -1.55 -20.45
C LEU A 595 7.95 -2.37 -19.18
N THR A 596 6.67 -2.53 -18.85
CA THR A 596 6.26 -3.17 -17.59
C THR A 596 6.48 -4.67 -17.60
N THR A 597 6.84 -5.22 -16.44
CA THR A 597 6.89 -6.65 -16.15
C THR A 597 5.53 -7.18 -15.67
N SER A 598 5.46 -8.50 -15.40
CA SER A 598 4.29 -9.12 -14.81
C SER A 598 4.05 -8.68 -13.36
N ALA A 599 2.84 -8.94 -12.86
CA ALA A 599 2.49 -8.67 -11.46
C ALA A 599 3.35 -9.47 -10.47
N ALA A 600 3.73 -10.71 -10.81
CA ALA A 600 4.63 -11.55 -10.00
C ALA A 600 6.04 -10.95 -9.83
N GLN A 601 6.40 -9.98 -10.67
CA GLN A 601 7.65 -9.23 -10.62
C GLN A 601 7.45 -7.78 -10.14
N GLY A 602 6.27 -7.46 -9.57
CA GLY A 602 5.94 -6.13 -9.06
C GLY A 602 5.42 -5.14 -10.10
N ALA A 603 5.17 -5.57 -11.34
CA ALA A 603 4.72 -4.71 -12.44
C ALA A 603 5.61 -3.45 -12.58
N VAL A 604 6.91 -3.62 -12.50
CA VAL A 604 7.92 -2.56 -12.64
C VAL A 604 8.28 -2.33 -14.09
N ARG A 605 8.76 -1.15 -14.42
CA ARG A 605 9.38 -0.91 -15.73
C ARG A 605 10.82 -1.44 -15.73
N VAL A 606 11.14 -2.22 -16.74
CA VAL A 606 12.51 -2.66 -17.02
C VAL A 606 12.99 -1.96 -18.29
N VAL A 607 14.17 -1.37 -18.20
CA VAL A 607 14.87 -0.72 -19.33
C VAL A 607 16.22 -1.40 -19.43
N ASP A 608 16.44 -2.14 -20.53
CA ASP A 608 17.70 -2.83 -20.84
C ASP A 608 18.75 -1.83 -21.34
#